data_aeed8711f3f87d3d7e340808b686f0ae
#
_entry.id   aeed8711f3f87d3d7e340808b686f0ae
#
_cell.length_a   1.000
_cell.length_b   1.000
_cell.length_c   1.000
_cell.angle_alpha   90.00
_cell.angle_beta   90.00
_cell.angle_gamma   90.00
#
_symmetry.space_group_name_H-M   'P 1'
#
loop_
_entity.id
_entity.type
_entity.pdbx_description
1 polymer ?
#
loop_
_entity_poly.entity_id
_entity_poly.type
_entity_poly.pdbx_seq_one_letter_code
_entity_poly.pdbx_strand_id
1 'polypeptide(L)'
;FQKVGIVFQDPNDQLFAPSVKEDVAFGPLNLGLSKDEIAHRVDEALSLVGMTLHANKAVDALSFGQKKRVCIAGVLAMKPEILVLDEPTCGLDPAGVTSIMTLLKELNERHGITIIMATNTVDLVPVYMDRLAIMYRGNILRVGTAEEVFSNTDEIKHACLELPQIA
;
A
#
# COMPACT_ATOMS: atom_id res chain seq x y z
N PHE A 1 -10.25 2.16 15.48
CA PHE A 1 -10.38 2.16 13.99
C PHE A 1 -9.56 3.26 13.29
N GLN A 2 -9.03 4.27 14.01
CA GLN A 2 -8.21 5.33 13.39
C GLN A 2 -6.73 4.92 13.17
N LYS A 3 -6.27 3.86 13.82
CA LYS A 3 -4.85 3.48 13.82
C LYS A 3 -4.42 2.62 12.64
N VAL A 4 -5.33 1.87 12.04
CA VAL A 4 -5.04 0.93 10.96
C VAL A 4 -5.85 1.31 9.72
N GLY A 5 -5.14 1.55 8.63
CA GLY A 5 -5.73 1.75 7.30
C GLY A 5 -5.50 0.55 6.40
N ILE A 6 -6.45 0.24 5.53
CA ILE A 6 -6.39 -0.90 4.61
C ILE A 6 -6.52 -0.41 3.18
N VAL A 7 -5.67 -0.91 2.30
CA VAL A 7 -5.72 -0.69 0.85
C VAL A 7 -5.97 -2.03 0.16
N PHE A 8 -7.04 -2.11 -0.61
CA PHE A 8 -7.44 -3.34 -1.32
C PHE A 8 -6.63 -3.58 -2.59
N GLN A 9 -6.63 -4.84 -3.02
CA GLN A 9 -5.91 -5.28 -4.22
C GLN A 9 -6.41 -4.55 -5.47
N ASP A 10 -7.72 -4.55 -5.74
CA ASP A 10 -8.31 -3.82 -6.87
C ASP A 10 -8.73 -2.41 -6.43
N PRO A 11 -8.15 -1.34 -7.00
CA PRO A 11 -8.55 0.02 -6.67
C PRO A 11 -9.99 0.35 -7.05
N ASN A 12 -10.61 -0.39 -7.97
CA ASN A 12 -12.02 -0.17 -8.33
C ASN A 12 -12.99 -0.64 -7.23
N ASP A 13 -12.55 -1.52 -6.32
CA ASP A 13 -13.32 -1.94 -5.16
C ASP A 13 -13.30 -0.90 -4.02
N GLN A 14 -12.38 0.07 -4.10
CA GLN A 14 -12.16 1.06 -3.05
C GLN A 14 -12.57 2.49 -3.47
N LEU A 15 -12.36 2.85 -4.75
CA LEU A 15 -12.65 4.19 -5.27
C LEU A 15 -14.08 4.27 -5.81
N PHE A 16 -14.85 5.29 -5.35
CA PHE A 16 -16.27 5.42 -5.69
C PHE A 16 -16.73 6.86 -5.90
N ALA A 17 -15.94 7.86 -5.52
CA ALA A 17 -16.33 9.26 -5.66
C ALA A 17 -16.12 9.78 -7.09
N PRO A 18 -16.84 10.85 -7.51
CA PRO A 18 -16.70 11.43 -8.83
C PRO A 18 -15.31 11.98 -9.14
N SER A 19 -14.61 12.54 -8.15
CA SER A 19 -13.27 13.12 -8.31
C SER A 19 -12.30 12.58 -7.27
N VAL A 20 -10.99 12.66 -7.60
CA VAL A 20 -9.89 12.27 -6.72
C VAL A 20 -9.97 12.97 -5.36
N LYS A 21 -10.21 14.29 -5.35
CA LYS A 21 -10.29 15.09 -4.13
C LYS A 21 -11.45 14.66 -3.24
N GLU A 22 -12.61 14.37 -3.83
CA GLU A 22 -13.79 13.92 -3.10
C GLU A 22 -13.59 12.52 -2.52
N ASP A 23 -12.93 11.64 -3.25
CA ASP A 23 -12.62 10.30 -2.79
C ASP A 23 -11.66 10.33 -1.58
N VAL A 24 -10.57 11.07 -1.68
CA VAL A 24 -9.59 11.22 -0.57
C VAL A 24 -10.20 11.93 0.64
N ALA A 25 -11.16 12.84 0.43
CA ALA A 25 -11.85 13.54 1.51
C ALA A 25 -12.83 12.66 2.29
N PHE A 26 -13.28 11.53 1.73
CA PHE A 26 -14.33 10.71 2.31
C PHE A 26 -14.00 10.19 3.71
N GLY A 27 -12.78 9.68 3.92
CA GLY A 27 -12.31 9.23 5.24
C GLY A 27 -12.34 10.35 6.29
N PRO A 28 -11.66 11.47 6.07
CA PRO A 28 -11.70 12.65 6.95
C PRO A 28 -13.10 13.21 7.23
N LEU A 29 -14.01 13.19 6.24
CA LEU A 29 -15.40 13.57 6.42
C LEU A 29 -16.11 12.67 7.44
N ASN A 30 -15.94 11.35 7.33
CA ASN A 30 -16.54 10.39 8.26
C ASN A 30 -15.93 10.45 9.67
N LEU A 31 -14.73 11.01 9.82
CA LEU A 31 -14.14 11.30 11.13
C LEU A 31 -14.72 12.56 11.78
N GLY A 32 -15.59 13.29 11.10
CA GLY A 32 -16.24 14.51 11.62
C GLY A 32 -15.29 15.70 11.75
N LEU A 33 -14.23 15.75 10.94
CA LEU A 33 -13.26 16.84 10.97
C LEU A 33 -13.85 18.13 10.40
N SER A 34 -13.26 19.27 10.75
CA SER A 34 -13.61 20.56 10.17
C SER A 34 -13.24 20.63 8.68
N LYS A 35 -13.92 21.51 7.93
CA LYS A 35 -13.67 21.69 6.49
C LYS A 35 -12.21 22.05 6.20
N ASP A 36 -11.61 22.89 7.03
CA ASP A 36 -10.22 23.33 6.87
C ASP A 36 -9.25 22.18 7.12
N GLU A 37 -9.49 21.37 8.15
CA GLU A 37 -8.67 20.19 8.46
C GLU A 37 -8.81 19.12 7.36
N ILE A 38 -10.02 18.91 6.82
CA ILE A 38 -10.25 17.99 5.69
C ILE A 38 -9.44 18.45 4.47
N ALA A 39 -9.54 19.74 4.10
CA ALA A 39 -8.81 20.29 2.96
C ALA A 39 -7.30 20.11 3.14
N HIS A 40 -6.77 20.44 4.33
CA HIS A 40 -5.36 20.27 4.65
C HIS A 40 -4.90 18.81 4.51
N ARG A 41 -5.63 17.85 5.09
CA ARG A 41 -5.28 16.42 5.03
C ARG A 41 -5.36 15.85 3.62
N VAL A 42 -6.32 16.29 2.81
CA VAL A 42 -6.44 15.89 1.41
C VAL A 42 -5.24 16.39 0.61
N ASP A 43 -4.87 17.65 0.75
CA ASP A 43 -3.74 18.23 0.04
C ASP A 43 -2.40 17.57 0.45
N GLU A 44 -2.21 17.32 1.75
CA GLU A 44 -1.06 16.59 2.29
C GLU A 44 -0.98 15.17 1.72
N ALA A 45 -2.08 14.41 1.78
CA ALA A 45 -2.12 13.03 1.29
C ALA A 45 -1.87 12.94 -0.22
N LEU A 46 -2.49 13.83 -1.01
CA LEU A 46 -2.27 13.89 -2.46
C LEU A 46 -0.83 14.27 -2.83
N SER A 47 -0.21 15.13 -2.03
CA SER A 47 1.20 15.49 -2.20
C SER A 47 2.11 14.30 -1.95
N LEU A 48 1.88 13.54 -0.85
CA LEU A 48 2.67 12.35 -0.50
C LEU A 48 2.66 11.29 -1.60
N VAL A 49 1.51 11.08 -2.24
CA VAL A 49 1.41 10.08 -3.31
C VAL A 49 1.69 10.65 -4.71
N GLY A 50 2.06 11.92 -4.84
CA GLY A 50 2.36 12.58 -6.12
C GLY A 50 1.13 12.78 -7.02
N MET A 51 -0.05 12.98 -6.44
CA MET A 51 -1.33 13.11 -7.16
C MET A 51 -1.95 14.52 -7.11
N THR A 52 -1.24 15.52 -6.60
CA THR A 52 -1.74 16.89 -6.42
C THR A 52 -2.32 17.48 -7.73
N LEU A 53 -1.63 17.31 -8.86
CA LEU A 53 -2.08 17.82 -10.17
C LEU A 53 -3.34 17.10 -10.71
N HIS A 54 -3.73 16.00 -10.07
CA HIS A 54 -4.86 15.18 -10.46
C HIS A 54 -6.08 15.34 -9.53
N ALA A 55 -6.01 16.22 -8.53
CA ALA A 55 -7.04 16.38 -7.49
C ALA A 55 -8.46 16.56 -8.04
N ASN A 56 -8.62 17.30 -9.11
CA ASN A 56 -9.93 17.59 -9.73
C ASN A 56 -10.29 16.64 -10.90
N LYS A 57 -9.44 15.63 -11.19
CA LYS A 57 -9.78 14.64 -12.22
C LYS A 57 -10.85 13.69 -11.75
N ALA A 58 -11.67 13.23 -12.69
CA ALA A 58 -12.56 12.10 -12.45
C ALA A 58 -11.74 10.84 -12.15
N VAL A 59 -12.15 10.06 -11.17
CA VAL A 59 -11.48 8.81 -10.78
C VAL A 59 -11.38 7.82 -11.93
N ASP A 60 -12.44 7.75 -12.76
CA ASP A 60 -12.47 6.86 -13.94
C ASP A 60 -11.48 7.24 -15.04
N ALA A 61 -11.01 8.51 -15.07
CA ALA A 61 -10.03 8.99 -16.04
C ALA A 61 -8.57 8.70 -15.64
N LEU A 62 -8.35 8.00 -14.53
CA LEU A 62 -7.02 7.65 -14.03
C LEU A 62 -6.53 6.32 -14.59
N SER A 63 -5.20 6.22 -14.80
CA SER A 63 -4.56 4.92 -15.03
C SER A 63 -4.65 4.04 -13.79
N PHE A 64 -4.47 2.72 -13.94
CA PHE A 64 -4.54 1.76 -12.83
C PHE A 64 -3.54 2.10 -11.70
N GLY A 65 -2.30 2.44 -12.04
CA GLY A 65 -1.29 2.87 -11.07
C GLY A 65 -1.65 4.19 -10.37
N GLN A 66 -2.28 5.15 -11.09
CA GLN A 66 -2.79 6.37 -10.48
C GLN A 66 -3.94 6.08 -9.51
N LYS A 67 -4.85 5.18 -9.87
CA LYS A 67 -5.93 4.73 -8.98
C LYS A 67 -5.37 4.12 -7.69
N LYS A 68 -4.35 3.25 -7.76
CA LYS A 68 -3.68 2.69 -6.57
C LYS A 68 -3.10 3.78 -5.66
N ARG A 69 -2.48 4.82 -6.23
CA ARG A 69 -1.98 5.96 -5.45
C ARG A 69 -3.11 6.73 -4.76
N VAL A 70 -4.24 6.90 -5.42
CA VAL A 70 -5.41 7.56 -4.81
C VAL A 70 -6.00 6.72 -3.68
N CYS A 71 -6.07 5.39 -3.80
CA CYS A 71 -6.46 4.51 -2.69
C CYS A 71 -5.56 4.69 -1.46
N ILE A 72 -4.23 4.74 -1.68
CA ILE A 72 -3.27 4.99 -0.61
C ILE A 72 -3.50 6.39 0.00
N ALA A 73 -3.71 7.43 -0.82
CA ALA A 73 -3.97 8.79 -0.34
C ALA A 73 -5.24 8.87 0.52
N GLY A 74 -6.33 8.21 0.12
CA GLY A 74 -7.58 8.17 0.87
C GLY A 74 -7.40 7.59 2.28
N VAL A 75 -6.54 6.58 2.40
CA VAL A 75 -6.19 6.01 3.70
C VAL A 75 -5.25 6.93 4.49
N LEU A 76 -4.22 7.51 3.86
CA LEU A 76 -3.27 8.42 4.50
C LEU A 76 -3.93 9.68 5.05
N ALA A 77 -4.97 10.19 4.39
CA ALA A 77 -5.74 11.34 4.86
C ALA A 77 -6.40 11.13 6.23
N MET A 78 -6.59 9.87 6.64
CA MET A 78 -7.07 9.52 7.99
C MET A 78 -5.95 9.47 9.04
N LYS A 79 -4.66 9.66 8.64
CA LYS A 79 -3.46 9.62 9.48
C LYS A 79 -3.32 8.31 10.28
N PRO A 80 -3.26 7.14 9.61
CA PRO A 80 -3.08 5.85 10.28
C PRO A 80 -1.65 5.70 10.83
N GLU A 81 -1.50 4.90 11.89
CA GLU A 81 -0.20 4.45 12.40
C GLU A 81 0.32 3.23 11.61
N ILE A 82 -0.61 2.43 11.09
CA ILE A 82 -0.33 1.18 10.36
C ILE A 82 -1.10 1.20 9.04
N LEU A 83 -0.42 0.92 7.94
CA LEU A 83 -0.99 0.75 6.61
C LEU A 83 -0.88 -0.72 6.18
N VAL A 84 -2.02 -1.37 5.99
CA VAL A 84 -2.11 -2.74 5.49
C VAL A 84 -2.47 -2.68 4.01
N LEU A 85 -1.69 -3.38 3.16
CA LEU A 85 -1.92 -3.41 1.71
C LEU A 85 -2.02 -4.86 1.24
N ASP A 86 -3.04 -5.13 0.43
CA ASP A 86 -3.22 -6.42 -0.23
C ASP A 86 -2.78 -6.30 -1.68
N GLU A 87 -1.74 -7.06 -2.06
CA GLU A 87 -1.14 -7.11 -3.41
C GLU A 87 -1.00 -5.73 -4.09
N PRO A 88 -0.34 -4.73 -3.46
CA PRO A 88 -0.34 -3.35 -3.94
C PRO A 88 0.34 -3.18 -5.30
N THR A 89 1.16 -4.13 -5.72
CA THR A 89 1.90 -4.10 -7.00
C THR A 89 1.23 -4.90 -8.12
N CYS A 90 0.17 -5.64 -7.82
CA CYS A 90 -0.56 -6.42 -8.82
C CYS A 90 -1.12 -5.52 -9.93
N GLY A 91 -0.94 -5.96 -11.20
CA GLY A 91 -1.44 -5.24 -12.37
C GLY A 91 -0.62 -4.01 -12.79
N LEU A 92 0.54 -3.78 -12.18
CA LEU A 92 1.45 -2.69 -12.55
C LEU A 92 2.57 -3.19 -13.47
N ASP A 93 3.06 -2.29 -14.31
CA ASP A 93 4.32 -2.48 -15.03
C ASP A 93 5.53 -2.35 -14.08
N PRO A 94 6.74 -2.75 -14.48
CA PRO A 94 7.92 -2.71 -13.61
C PRO A 94 8.23 -1.30 -13.05
N ALA A 95 7.98 -0.25 -13.83
CA ALA A 95 8.17 1.13 -13.35
C ALA A 95 7.13 1.50 -12.29
N GLY A 96 5.88 1.09 -12.48
CA GLY A 96 4.80 1.24 -11.51
C GLY A 96 5.07 0.49 -10.21
N VAL A 97 5.57 -0.75 -10.30
CA VAL A 97 5.99 -1.53 -9.13
C VAL A 97 7.04 -0.77 -8.33
N THR A 98 8.14 -0.38 -8.97
CA THR A 98 9.23 0.39 -8.32
C THR A 98 8.68 1.66 -7.68
N SER A 99 7.80 2.38 -8.39
CA SER A 99 7.20 3.63 -7.94
C SER A 99 6.33 3.47 -6.69
N ILE A 100 5.51 2.42 -6.61
CA ILE A 100 4.70 2.12 -5.41
C ILE A 100 5.59 1.65 -4.26
N MET A 101 6.54 0.76 -4.50
CA MET A 101 7.42 0.26 -3.45
C MET A 101 8.30 1.37 -2.85
N THR A 102 8.81 2.29 -3.68
CA THR A 102 9.54 3.48 -3.21
C THR A 102 8.64 4.38 -2.35
N LEU A 103 7.41 4.62 -2.78
CA LEU A 103 6.43 5.38 -1.98
C LEU A 103 6.21 4.73 -0.61
N LEU A 104 5.95 3.42 -0.55
CA LEU A 104 5.72 2.71 0.71
C LEU A 104 6.94 2.77 1.64
N LYS A 105 8.14 2.64 1.09
CA LYS A 105 9.39 2.80 1.83
C LYS A 105 9.54 4.21 2.40
N GLU A 106 9.26 5.25 1.61
CA GLU A 106 9.28 6.65 2.09
C GLU A 106 8.25 6.89 3.20
N LEU A 107 7.06 6.35 3.10
CA LEU A 107 6.02 6.44 4.14
C LEU A 107 6.49 5.79 5.45
N ASN A 108 7.19 4.67 5.37
CA ASN A 108 7.74 4.01 6.54
C ASN A 108 8.92 4.82 7.14
N GLU A 109 9.96 5.11 6.34
CA GLU A 109 11.21 5.69 6.84
C GLU A 109 11.07 7.17 7.27
N ARG A 110 10.28 7.97 6.53
CA ARG A 110 10.17 9.42 6.76
C ARG A 110 8.95 9.82 7.57
N HIS A 111 7.87 9.07 7.46
CA HIS A 111 6.60 9.38 8.12
C HIS A 111 6.28 8.43 9.29
N GLY A 112 7.12 7.41 9.55
CA GLY A 112 6.98 6.51 10.68
C GLY A 112 5.76 5.59 10.61
N ILE A 113 5.17 5.41 9.42
CA ILE A 113 4.00 4.54 9.24
C ILE A 113 4.48 3.09 9.16
N THR A 114 3.94 2.22 9.98
CA THR A 114 4.21 0.78 9.87
C THR A 114 3.51 0.22 8.64
N ILE A 115 4.26 -0.42 7.74
CA ILE A 115 3.71 -1.03 6.52
C ILE A 115 3.59 -2.54 6.72
N ILE A 116 2.41 -3.07 6.46
CA ILE A 116 2.14 -4.52 6.39
C ILE A 116 1.63 -4.81 4.98
N MET A 117 2.32 -5.65 4.24
CA MET A 117 1.96 -5.98 2.86
C MET A 117 1.76 -7.49 2.72
N ALA A 118 0.60 -7.89 2.21
CA ALA A 118 0.39 -9.24 1.70
C ALA A 118 0.80 -9.27 0.21
N THR A 119 1.65 -10.22 -0.18
CA THR A 119 2.08 -10.37 -1.58
C THR A 119 2.52 -11.79 -1.89
N ASN A 120 2.33 -12.20 -3.13
CA ASN A 120 2.90 -13.42 -3.70
C ASN A 120 4.19 -13.14 -4.52
N THR A 121 4.60 -11.89 -4.68
CA THR A 121 5.78 -11.49 -5.43
C THR A 121 7.02 -11.53 -4.53
N VAL A 122 7.63 -12.70 -4.44
CA VAL A 122 8.73 -13.01 -3.51
C VAL A 122 9.98 -12.18 -3.78
N ASP A 123 10.24 -11.79 -5.03
CA ASP A 123 11.42 -11.01 -5.45
C ASP A 123 11.48 -9.61 -4.83
N LEU A 124 10.34 -9.04 -4.41
CA LEU A 124 10.30 -7.73 -3.75
C LEU A 124 10.79 -7.78 -2.29
N VAL A 125 10.70 -8.94 -1.66
CA VAL A 125 10.92 -9.09 -0.21
C VAL A 125 12.33 -8.69 0.21
N PRO A 126 13.41 -9.23 -0.40
CA PRO A 126 14.77 -8.92 0.04
C PRO A 126 15.17 -7.46 -0.18
N VAL A 127 14.49 -6.76 -1.10
CA VAL A 127 14.82 -5.37 -1.50
C VAL A 127 14.12 -4.34 -0.63
N TYR A 128 12.88 -4.64 -0.21
CA TYR A 128 12.00 -3.63 0.39
C TYR A 128 11.52 -3.95 1.79
N MET A 129 11.65 -5.21 2.27
CA MET A 129 11.05 -5.64 3.54
C MET A 129 12.12 -5.84 4.62
N ASP A 130 11.85 -5.36 5.83
CA ASP A 130 12.68 -5.63 7.00
C ASP A 130 12.44 -7.03 7.54
N ARG A 131 11.19 -7.49 7.50
CA ARG A 131 10.75 -8.80 8.01
C ARG A 131 9.66 -9.37 7.13
N LEU A 132 9.57 -10.69 7.08
CA LEU A 132 8.49 -11.40 6.40
C LEU A 132 7.92 -12.52 7.27
N ALA A 133 6.67 -12.88 6.97
CA ALA A 133 5.98 -14.02 7.52
C ALA A 133 5.51 -14.92 6.37
N ILE A 134 5.86 -16.20 6.37
CA ILE A 134 5.31 -17.17 5.43
C ILE A 134 4.00 -17.70 6.00
N MET A 135 2.93 -17.57 5.20
CA MET A 135 1.61 -18.11 5.53
C MET A 135 1.28 -19.30 4.62
N TYR A 136 0.77 -20.36 5.23
CA TYR A 136 0.28 -21.54 4.50
C TYR A 136 -0.93 -22.13 5.20
N ARG A 137 -2.03 -22.32 4.45
CA ARG A 137 -3.30 -22.90 4.94
C ARG A 137 -3.79 -22.24 6.25
N GLY A 138 -3.72 -20.89 6.32
CA GLY A 138 -4.21 -20.13 7.47
C GLY A 138 -3.27 -20.11 8.69
N ASN A 139 -2.07 -20.71 8.59
CA ASN A 139 -1.08 -20.70 9.66
C ASN A 139 0.17 -19.93 9.24
N ILE A 140 0.82 -19.27 10.20
CA ILE A 140 2.14 -18.69 10.01
C ILE A 140 3.17 -19.81 10.24
N LEU A 141 3.94 -20.14 9.19
CA LEU A 141 4.98 -21.17 9.27
C LEU A 141 6.27 -20.61 9.88
N ARG A 142 6.65 -19.40 9.46
CA ARG A 142 7.89 -18.74 9.89
C ARG A 142 7.76 -17.23 9.83
N VAL A 143 8.48 -16.54 10.72
CA VAL A 143 8.64 -15.09 10.73
C VAL A 143 10.11 -14.78 10.95
N GLY A 144 10.69 -13.88 10.15
CA GLY A 144 12.10 -13.48 10.28
C GLY A 144 12.51 -12.45 9.23
N THR A 145 13.81 -12.21 9.13
CA THR A 145 14.41 -11.47 8.01
C THR A 145 14.37 -12.32 6.73
N ALA A 146 14.62 -11.71 5.58
CA ALA A 146 14.70 -12.44 4.31
C ALA A 146 15.76 -13.54 4.35
N GLU A 147 16.93 -13.27 4.93
CA GLU A 147 18.01 -14.24 5.06
C GLU A 147 17.61 -15.44 5.94
N GLU A 148 17.02 -15.19 7.11
CA GLU A 148 16.58 -16.24 8.03
C GLU A 148 15.49 -17.14 7.45
N VAL A 149 14.56 -16.55 6.69
CA VAL A 149 13.42 -17.29 6.15
C VAL A 149 13.80 -18.04 4.87
N PHE A 150 14.54 -17.41 3.94
CA PHE A 150 14.90 -18.04 2.68
C PHE A 150 16.05 -19.04 2.78
N SER A 151 16.78 -19.09 3.91
CA SER A 151 17.77 -20.15 4.17
C SER A 151 17.15 -21.54 4.31
N ASN A 152 15.85 -21.64 4.66
CA ASN A 152 15.14 -22.92 4.77
C ASN A 152 14.30 -23.22 3.52
N THR A 153 14.96 -23.75 2.49
CA THR A 153 14.34 -24.04 1.18
C THR A 153 13.19 -25.04 1.23
N ASP A 154 13.19 -25.96 2.21
CA ASP A 154 12.17 -27.01 2.30
C ASP A 154 10.82 -26.43 2.77
N GLU A 155 10.83 -25.50 3.71
CA GLU A 155 9.61 -24.80 4.16
C GLU A 155 9.01 -23.93 3.05
N ILE A 156 9.85 -23.27 2.25
CA ILE A 156 9.41 -22.43 1.12
C ILE A 156 8.72 -23.28 0.06
N LYS A 157 9.33 -24.42 -0.32
CA LYS A 157 8.71 -25.38 -1.24
C LYS A 157 7.41 -25.96 -0.69
N HIS A 158 7.38 -26.26 0.62
CA HIS A 158 6.16 -26.75 1.27
C HIS A 158 5.03 -25.72 1.23
N ALA A 159 5.37 -24.44 1.32
CA ALA A 159 4.42 -23.32 1.19
C ALA A 159 4.03 -23.03 -0.28
N CYS A 160 4.53 -23.79 -1.25
CA CYS A 160 4.32 -23.58 -2.69
C CYS A 160 4.82 -22.20 -3.17
N LEU A 161 5.87 -21.67 -2.52
CA LEU A 161 6.55 -20.44 -2.91
C LEU A 161 7.84 -20.76 -3.66
N GLU A 162 8.25 -19.86 -4.54
CA GLU A 162 9.56 -19.89 -5.19
C GLU A 162 10.57 -19.08 -4.38
N LEU A 163 11.85 -19.37 -4.54
CA LEU A 163 12.92 -18.54 -3.96
C LEU A 163 13.06 -17.26 -4.79
N PRO A 164 13.40 -16.11 -4.16
CA PRO A 164 13.71 -14.90 -4.90
C PRO A 164 14.84 -15.14 -5.90
N GLN A 165 14.64 -14.65 -7.13
CA GLN A 165 15.70 -14.66 -8.16
C GLN A 165 16.61 -13.44 -7.95
N ILE A 166 17.39 -13.44 -6.89
CA ILE A 166 18.41 -12.41 -6.68
C ILE A 166 19.67 -12.87 -7.41
N ALA A 167 20.06 -12.09 -8.42
CA ALA A 167 21.33 -12.27 -9.11
C ALA A 167 22.49 -11.74 -8.25
#